data_0977399b9a05723137d97a1c40bcc887
#
_entry.id   0977399b9a05723137d97a1c40bcc887
#
_cell.length_a   1.000
_cell.length_b   1.000
_cell.length_c   1.000
_cell.angle_alpha   90.00
_cell.angle_beta   90.00
_cell.angle_gamma   90.00
#
_symmetry.space_group_name_H-M   'P 1'
#
loop_
_entity.id
_entity.type
_entity.pdbx_description
1 polymer ?
#
loop_
_entity_poly.entity_id
_entity_poly.type
_entity_poly.pdbx_seq_one_letter_code
_entity_poly.pdbx_strand_id
1 'polypeptide(L)'
;MRITFLSTFPPFRGGIAHFNDRFAEELLARGHQVRAITFTRQYPALLFPGRTQKEEGAPIGTPAVAAEPLVDSIGPISWFRTAKRIRRQAPGVVIFRYWIGFFAPCYWSIVRMVKRGGRPKVIYLVDNFIPHEQ
;
A
#
# COMPACT_ATOMS: atom_id res chain seq x y z
N MET A 1 6.62 -15.23 -9.66
CA MET A 1 6.37 -13.85 -10.15
C MET A 1 6.79 -12.87 -9.09
N ARG A 2 7.36 -11.75 -9.46
CA ARG A 2 7.64 -10.65 -8.52
C ARG A 2 6.43 -9.76 -8.42
N ILE A 3 5.98 -9.53 -7.20
CA ILE A 3 4.81 -8.71 -6.90
C ILE A 3 5.22 -7.63 -5.92
N THR A 4 4.87 -6.39 -6.20
CA THR A 4 4.96 -5.28 -5.27
C THR A 4 3.55 -4.93 -4.80
N PHE A 5 3.32 -4.93 -3.50
CA PHE A 5 2.04 -4.62 -2.91
C PHE A 5 2.16 -3.34 -2.08
N LEU A 6 1.50 -2.28 -2.54
CA LEU A 6 1.49 -0.98 -1.89
C LEU A 6 0.14 -0.73 -1.25
N SER A 7 0.12 -0.64 0.06
CA SER A 7 -1.08 -0.32 0.83
C SER A 7 -0.73 -0.09 2.30
N THR A 8 -1.74 -0.18 3.15
CA THR A 8 -1.52 -0.20 4.58
C THR A 8 -1.14 -1.61 5.03
N PHE A 9 -0.13 -1.69 5.86
CA PHE A 9 0.37 -2.94 6.46
C PHE A 9 0.65 -2.70 7.95
N PRO A 10 0.76 -3.74 8.77
CA PRO A 10 1.23 -3.55 10.14
C PRO A 10 2.56 -2.75 10.15
N PRO A 11 2.78 -1.81 11.07
CA PRO A 11 2.05 -1.60 12.34
C PRO A 11 0.83 -0.68 12.25
N PHE A 12 0.33 -0.33 11.05
CA PHE A 12 -0.92 0.40 10.95
C PHE A 12 -2.10 -0.42 11.44
N ARG A 13 -3.10 0.25 12.03
CA ARG A 13 -4.31 -0.38 12.55
C ARG A 13 -5.29 -0.71 11.46
N GLY A 14 -6.11 -1.70 11.76
CA GLY A 14 -7.36 -1.98 11.07
C GLY A 14 -7.38 -3.30 10.33
N GLY A 15 -8.58 -3.70 9.95
CA GLY A 15 -8.81 -4.95 9.24
C GLY A 15 -8.13 -5.00 7.87
N ILE A 16 -7.96 -3.84 7.23
CA ILE A 16 -7.30 -3.76 5.91
C ILE A 16 -5.82 -4.14 6.03
N ALA A 17 -5.10 -3.61 7.04
CA ALA A 17 -3.70 -3.94 7.24
C ALA A 17 -3.51 -5.44 7.52
N HIS A 18 -4.34 -6.03 8.35
CA HIS A 18 -4.33 -7.46 8.62
C HIS A 18 -4.66 -8.29 7.38
N PHE A 19 -5.68 -7.89 6.65
CA PHE A 19 -6.05 -8.58 5.41
C PHE A 19 -4.90 -8.54 4.39
N ASN A 20 -4.26 -7.40 4.22
CA ASN A 20 -3.15 -7.24 3.29
C ASN A 20 -1.97 -8.13 3.67
N ASP A 21 -1.65 -8.22 4.95
CA ASP A 21 -0.58 -9.12 5.42
C ASP A 21 -0.92 -10.59 5.16
N ARG A 22 -2.15 -11.02 5.43
CA ARG A 22 -2.62 -12.37 5.13
C ARG A 22 -2.64 -12.66 3.64
N PHE A 23 -3.06 -11.69 2.84
CA PHE A 23 -3.04 -11.82 1.39
C PHE A 23 -1.60 -11.97 0.85
N ALA A 24 -0.67 -11.19 1.38
CA ALA A 24 0.75 -11.31 1.04
C ALA A 24 1.31 -12.67 1.45
N GLU A 25 0.94 -13.17 2.62
CA GLU A 25 1.32 -14.51 3.09
C GLU A 25 0.87 -15.59 2.10
N GLU A 26 -0.36 -15.52 1.62
CA GLU A 26 -0.89 -16.47 0.65
C GLU A 26 -0.15 -16.40 -0.69
N LEU A 27 0.20 -15.21 -1.15
CA LEU A 27 1.00 -15.05 -2.35
C LEU A 27 2.39 -15.68 -2.21
N LEU A 28 3.02 -15.50 -1.05
CA LEU A 28 4.30 -16.15 -0.74
C LEU A 28 4.18 -17.67 -0.73
N ALA A 29 3.10 -18.20 -0.12
CA ALA A 29 2.84 -19.63 -0.07
C ALA A 29 2.65 -20.24 -1.46
N ARG A 30 2.18 -19.46 -2.42
CA ARG A 30 2.02 -19.86 -3.82
C ARG A 30 3.29 -19.71 -4.66
N GLY A 31 4.41 -19.37 -4.05
CA GLY A 31 5.71 -19.30 -4.72
C GLY A 31 6.06 -17.95 -5.34
N HIS A 32 5.27 -16.92 -5.07
CA HIS A 32 5.57 -15.56 -5.55
C HIS A 32 6.58 -14.86 -4.64
N GLN A 33 7.37 -13.96 -5.21
CA GLN A 33 8.18 -13.02 -4.44
C GLN A 33 7.35 -11.77 -4.20
N VAL A 34 7.12 -11.44 -2.93
CA VAL A 34 6.28 -10.30 -2.55
C VAL A 34 7.10 -9.27 -1.80
N ARG A 35 7.05 -8.04 -2.26
CA ARG A 35 7.56 -6.87 -1.54
C ARG A 35 6.40 -5.97 -1.17
N ALA A 36 6.33 -5.60 0.09
CA ALA A 36 5.29 -4.70 0.59
C ALA A 36 5.87 -3.30 0.79
N ILE A 37 5.13 -2.30 0.34
CA ILE A 37 5.42 -0.89 0.57
C ILE A 37 4.23 -0.31 1.33
N THR A 38 4.51 0.44 2.38
CA THR A 38 3.48 1.06 3.20
C THR A 38 3.74 2.55 3.38
N PHE A 39 2.89 3.19 4.16
CA PHE A 39 2.94 4.62 4.39
C PHE A 39 3.91 5.01 5.49
N THR A 40 4.63 6.12 5.31
CA THR A 40 5.27 6.84 6.40
C THR A 40 4.25 7.70 7.13
N ARG A 41 3.31 8.28 6.35
CA ARG A 41 2.16 9.03 6.86
C ARG A 41 0.95 8.64 6.01
N GLN A 42 -0.01 7.93 6.61
CA GLN A 42 -1.21 7.47 5.94
C GLN A 42 -2.28 8.56 5.92
N TYR A 43 -2.53 9.16 7.08
CA TYR A 43 -3.49 10.25 7.24
C TYR A 43 -2.83 11.45 7.88
N PRO A 44 -2.91 12.64 7.26
CA PRO A 44 -2.48 13.87 7.93
C PRO A 44 -3.35 14.14 9.15
N ALA A 45 -2.73 14.44 10.30
CA ALA A 45 -3.45 14.69 11.54
C ALA A 45 -4.43 15.86 11.44
N LEU A 46 -4.12 16.85 10.60
CA LEU A 46 -4.96 18.01 10.36
C LEU A 46 -6.29 17.64 9.68
N LEU A 47 -6.26 16.70 8.74
CA LEU A 47 -7.44 16.27 7.98
C LEU A 47 -8.21 15.13 8.65
N PHE A 48 -7.56 14.40 9.52
CA PHE A 48 -8.13 13.24 10.21
C PHE A 48 -7.82 13.31 11.72
N PRO A 49 -8.33 14.34 12.42
CA PRO A 49 -8.06 14.49 13.85
C PRO A 49 -8.65 13.32 14.65
N GLY A 50 -7.91 12.87 15.67
CA GLY A 50 -8.35 11.79 16.54
C GLY A 50 -8.14 10.38 16.02
N ARG A 51 -7.59 10.21 14.81
CA ARG A 51 -7.24 8.88 14.29
C ARG A 51 -5.79 8.52 14.63
N THR A 52 -5.62 7.42 15.35
CA THR A 52 -4.31 6.82 15.57
C THR A 52 -3.93 5.98 14.37
N GLN A 53 -2.79 6.26 13.77
CA GLN A 53 -2.37 5.58 12.54
C GLN A 53 -1.68 4.24 12.80
N LYS A 54 -1.00 4.10 13.94
CA LYS A 54 -0.26 2.89 14.31
C LYS A 54 -0.94 2.18 15.48
N GLU A 55 -0.81 0.87 15.50
CA GLU A 55 -1.29 0.10 16.63
C GLU A 55 -0.51 0.45 17.89
N GLU A 56 -1.25 0.76 18.97
CA GLU A 56 -0.75 0.82 20.31
C GLU A 56 -1.20 -0.45 21.01
N GLY A 57 -0.28 -1.18 21.63
CA GLY A 57 -0.60 -2.37 22.39
C GLY A 57 0.27 -3.57 22.07
N ALA A 58 -0.16 -4.75 22.47
CA ALA A 58 0.59 -6.00 22.30
C ALA A 58 0.87 -6.28 20.81
N PRO A 59 2.09 -6.71 20.48
CA PRO A 59 2.41 -7.04 19.08
C PRO A 59 1.52 -8.18 18.60
N ILE A 60 0.83 -7.95 17.50
CA ILE A 60 0.06 -8.97 16.79
C ILE A 60 1.05 -9.74 15.94
N GLY A 61 1.68 -10.76 16.52
CA GLY A 61 2.57 -11.66 15.79
C GLY A 61 3.62 -10.98 14.88
N THR A 62 4.43 -11.78 14.24
CA THR A 62 5.36 -11.29 13.22
C THR A 62 4.63 -11.15 11.89
N PRO A 63 4.67 -9.98 11.22
CA PRO A 63 4.09 -9.85 9.89
C PRO A 63 4.70 -10.84 8.91
N ALA A 64 3.88 -11.37 8.00
CA ALA A 64 4.34 -12.29 6.97
C ALA A 64 5.33 -11.62 6.02
N VAL A 65 5.17 -10.31 5.79
CA VAL A 65 6.04 -9.50 4.97
C VAL A 65 6.41 -8.23 5.74
N ALA A 66 7.71 -7.94 5.81
CA ALA A 66 8.18 -6.67 6.33
C ALA A 66 7.89 -5.56 5.31
N ALA A 67 6.94 -4.69 5.62
CA ALA A 67 6.57 -3.59 4.74
C ALA A 67 7.56 -2.42 4.88
N GLU A 68 8.06 -1.93 3.75
CA GLU A 68 8.96 -0.79 3.70
C GLU A 68 8.15 0.52 3.74
N PRO A 69 8.32 1.38 4.76
CA PRO A 69 7.58 2.64 4.83
C PRO A 69 8.21 3.67 3.90
N LEU A 70 7.56 3.98 2.80
CA LEU A 70 8.06 4.92 1.79
C LEU A 70 7.10 6.04 1.45
N VAL A 71 5.79 5.80 1.53
CA VAL A 71 4.79 6.70 0.97
C VAL A 71 4.23 7.64 2.02
N ASP A 72 4.39 8.93 1.78
CA ASP A 72 3.61 9.97 2.45
C ASP A 72 2.40 10.30 1.58
N SER A 73 1.20 10.09 2.09
CA SER A 73 -0.05 10.25 1.32
C SER A 73 -0.25 11.66 0.75
N ILE A 74 0.41 12.66 1.31
CA ILE A 74 0.37 14.05 0.86
C ILE A 74 1.74 14.61 0.45
N GLY A 75 2.75 13.74 0.30
CA GLY A 75 4.12 14.13 -0.03
C GLY A 75 4.54 13.73 -1.45
N PRO A 76 4.42 14.61 -2.46
CA PRO A 76 4.76 14.27 -3.86
C PRO A 76 6.19 13.76 -4.06
N ILE A 77 7.15 14.24 -3.27
CA ILE A 77 8.53 13.76 -3.33
C ILE A 77 8.60 12.27 -2.96
N SER A 78 7.82 11.85 -1.96
CA SER A 78 7.75 10.43 -1.57
C SER A 78 7.13 9.57 -2.68
N TRP A 79 6.18 10.12 -3.45
CA TRP A 79 5.57 9.41 -4.58
C TRP A 79 6.59 9.11 -5.67
N PHE A 80 7.42 10.10 -5.99
CA PHE A 80 8.52 9.94 -6.94
C PHE A 80 9.54 8.89 -6.47
N ARG A 81 9.94 8.95 -5.20
CA ARG A 81 10.87 7.98 -4.60
C ARG A 81 10.28 6.58 -4.60
N THR A 82 9.00 6.45 -4.28
CA THR A 82 8.29 5.17 -4.29
C THR A 82 8.22 4.58 -5.68
N ALA A 83 7.87 5.37 -6.68
CA ALA A 83 7.84 4.92 -8.06
C ALA A 83 9.22 4.45 -8.53
N LYS A 84 10.26 5.19 -8.19
CA LYS A 84 11.65 4.83 -8.51
C LYS A 84 12.05 3.50 -7.84
N ARG A 85 11.64 3.31 -6.58
CA ARG A 85 11.90 2.06 -5.85
C ARG A 85 11.20 0.87 -6.52
N ILE A 86 9.93 1.04 -6.89
CA ILE A 86 9.17 0.00 -7.58
C ILE A 86 9.82 -0.35 -8.92
N ARG A 87 10.22 0.64 -9.70
CA ARG A 87 10.90 0.40 -10.98
C ARG A 87 12.20 -0.38 -10.81
N ARG A 88 12.96 -0.10 -9.77
CA ARG A 88 14.20 -0.84 -9.45
C ARG A 88 13.92 -2.30 -9.06
N GLN A 89 12.82 -2.57 -8.40
CA GLN A 89 12.40 -3.92 -8.06
C GLN A 89 11.96 -4.72 -9.28
N ALA A 90 11.60 -4.03 -10.35
CA ALA A 90 11.14 -4.62 -11.61
C ALA A 90 10.05 -5.69 -11.42
N PRO A 91 8.93 -5.37 -10.73
CA PRO A 91 7.86 -6.33 -10.53
C PRO A 91 7.12 -6.63 -11.82
N GLY A 92 6.53 -7.83 -11.92
CA GLY A 92 5.59 -8.14 -12.98
C GLY A 92 4.22 -7.56 -12.72
N VAL A 93 3.86 -7.41 -11.44
CA VAL A 93 2.57 -6.89 -10.99
C VAL A 93 2.78 -5.95 -9.82
N VAL A 94 2.06 -4.84 -9.82
CA VAL A 94 1.92 -3.94 -8.66
C VAL A 94 0.48 -3.95 -8.22
N ILE A 95 0.23 -4.23 -6.95
CA ILE A 95 -1.09 -4.27 -6.35
C ILE A 95 -1.25 -3.05 -5.44
N PHE A 96 -2.34 -2.33 -5.63
CA PHE A 96 -2.78 -1.24 -4.76
C PHE A 96 -4.10 -1.61 -4.11
N ARG A 97 -4.24 -1.35 -2.84
CA ARG A 97 -5.54 -1.43 -2.19
C ARG A 97 -6.13 -0.03 -2.03
N TYR A 98 -7.31 0.16 -2.59
CA TYR A 98 -7.99 1.44 -2.65
C TYR A 98 -9.30 1.36 -1.84
N TRP A 99 -9.39 2.13 -0.77
CA TRP A 99 -10.57 2.10 0.10
C TRP A 99 -11.21 3.47 0.35
N ILE A 100 -10.51 4.56 0.07
CA ILE A 100 -11.09 5.91 0.09
C ILE A 100 -10.44 6.78 -0.99
N GLY A 101 -11.22 7.76 -1.50
CA GLY A 101 -10.77 8.65 -2.57
C GLY A 101 -9.59 9.54 -2.21
N PHE A 102 -9.29 9.71 -0.93
CA PHE A 102 -8.16 10.49 -0.45
C PHE A 102 -6.82 10.04 -1.05
N PHE A 103 -6.65 8.74 -1.32
CA PHE A 103 -5.41 8.20 -1.89
C PHE A 103 -5.33 8.32 -3.42
N ALA A 104 -6.37 8.78 -4.09
CA ALA A 104 -6.40 8.82 -5.55
C ALA A 104 -5.25 9.63 -6.17
N PRO A 105 -4.95 10.87 -5.72
CA PRO A 105 -3.84 11.62 -6.27
C PRO A 105 -2.49 10.93 -6.09
N CYS A 106 -2.25 10.36 -4.91
CA CYS A 106 -1.04 9.63 -4.59
C CYS A 106 -0.86 8.41 -5.48
N TYR A 107 -1.85 7.54 -5.52
CA TYR A 107 -1.80 6.32 -6.32
C TYR A 107 -1.72 6.59 -7.82
N TRP A 108 -2.50 7.53 -8.31
CA TRP A 108 -2.47 7.92 -9.72
C TRP A 108 -1.08 8.40 -10.15
N SER A 109 -0.46 9.23 -9.34
CA SER A 109 0.88 9.76 -9.62
C SER A 109 1.93 8.66 -9.64
N ILE A 110 1.90 7.76 -8.66
CA ILE A 110 2.82 6.62 -8.60
C ILE A 110 2.63 5.70 -9.80
N VAL A 111 1.40 5.36 -10.13
CA VAL A 111 1.08 4.49 -11.26
C VAL A 111 1.58 5.08 -12.58
N ARG A 112 1.35 6.37 -12.82
CA ARG A 112 1.84 7.03 -14.02
C ARG A 112 3.35 6.93 -14.17
N MET A 113 4.08 7.16 -13.10
CA MET A 113 5.54 7.08 -13.10
C MET A 113 6.04 5.63 -13.27
N VAL A 114 5.39 4.67 -12.62
CA VAL A 114 5.76 3.26 -12.71
C VAL A 114 5.50 2.70 -14.10
N LYS A 115 4.42 3.11 -14.75
CA LYS A 115 4.03 2.63 -16.08
C LYS A 115 4.77 3.28 -17.24
N ARG A 116 5.62 4.25 -17.00
CA ARG A 116 6.50 4.79 -18.02
C ARG A 116 7.43 3.69 -18.54
N GLY A 117 7.24 3.20 -19.73
CA GLY A 117 8.01 2.08 -20.28
C GLY A 117 7.22 0.77 -20.40
N GLY A 118 5.92 0.77 -20.15
CA GLY A 118 5.00 -0.32 -20.46
C GLY A 118 4.95 -1.47 -19.47
N ARG A 119 5.66 -1.41 -18.38
CA ARG A 119 5.66 -2.40 -17.28
C ARG A 119 5.40 -1.68 -15.96
N PRO A 120 4.90 -2.36 -14.94
CA PRO A 120 4.26 -3.67 -14.78
C PRO A 120 2.75 -3.63 -15.05
N LYS A 121 2.05 -4.76 -14.85
CA LYS A 121 0.59 -4.76 -14.72
C LYS A 121 0.21 -4.17 -13.37
N VAL A 122 -0.86 -3.39 -13.35
CA VAL A 122 -1.38 -2.74 -12.14
C VAL A 122 -2.74 -3.33 -11.81
N ILE A 123 -2.89 -3.75 -10.56
CA ILE A 123 -4.15 -4.29 -10.03
C ILE A 123 -4.58 -3.40 -8.88
N TYR A 124 -5.84 -2.97 -8.89
CA TYR A 124 -6.47 -2.30 -7.77
C TYR A 124 -7.42 -3.26 -7.07
N LEU A 125 -7.22 -3.46 -5.78
CA LEU A 125 -8.21 -4.09 -4.91
C LEU A 125 -9.06 -2.97 -4.33
N VAL A 126 -10.30 -2.88 -4.77
CA VAL A 126 -11.18 -1.76 -4.42
C VAL A 126 -12.17 -2.21 -3.37
N ASP A 127 -12.15 -1.52 -2.23
CA ASP A 127 -13.16 -1.64 -1.19
C ASP A 127 -14.16 -0.49 -1.33
N ASN A 128 -15.41 -0.71 -0.96
CA ASN A 128 -16.44 0.32 -0.95
C ASN A 128 -16.63 0.98 -2.32
N PHE A 129 -16.83 0.19 -3.35
CA PHE A 129 -17.07 0.67 -4.71
C PHE A 129 -18.34 1.51 -4.79
N ILE A 130 -19.35 1.16 -4.00
CA ILE A 130 -20.59 1.93 -3.86
C ILE A 130 -20.48 2.73 -2.56
N PRO A 131 -20.56 4.07 -2.61
CA PRO A 131 -20.61 4.87 -1.39
C PRO A 131 -21.80 4.41 -0.55
N HIS A 132 -21.54 4.12 0.73
CA HIS A 132 -22.66 3.90 1.64
C HIS A 132 -23.44 5.21 1.74
N GLU A 133 -24.67 5.22 1.29
CA GLU A 133 -25.58 6.31 1.58
C GLU A 133 -25.75 6.35 3.10
N GLN A 134 -25.35 7.46 3.67
CA GLN A 134 -25.60 7.75 5.09
C GLN A 134 -27.01 8.27 5.25
#